data_ae6bf846d4e8da2efb40933c3b7654dd
#
_entry.id   ae6bf846d4e8da2efb40933c3b7654dd
#
_cell.length_a   1.000
_cell.length_b   1.000
_cell.length_c   1.000
_cell.angle_alpha   90.00
_cell.angle_beta   90.00
_cell.angle_gamma   90.00
#
_symmetry.space_group_name_H-M   'P 1'
#
loop_
_entity.id
_entity.type
_entity.pdbx_description
1 polymer ?
#
loop_
_entity_poly.entity_id
_entity_poly.type
_entity_poly.pdbx_seq_one_letter_code
_entity_poly.pdbx_strand_id
1 'polypeptide(L)'
;MNQLLQEKRDAEQFLRLIAPKYMGVYILNRSTDRFRDVLAPEAFRAYAKVSEGSYSDAMRLYRDEYVSCDYREVIDQVLDYDYVYNVLASGNQVDVSYRKKDGTLIRLKISRYSDSDENLSVWVYTN
;
A
#
# COMPACT_ATOMS: atom_id res chain seq x y z
N MET A 1 11.93 22.71 -6.85
CA MET A 1 10.62 22.10 -7.07
C MET A 1 10.67 21.03 -8.15
N ASN A 2 11.17 21.37 -9.29
CA ASN A 2 11.14 20.46 -10.44
C ASN A 2 11.96 19.19 -10.23
N GLN A 3 13.03 19.27 -9.45
CA GLN A 3 13.88 18.12 -9.20
C GLN A 3 13.17 17.03 -8.40
N LEU A 4 12.40 17.39 -7.37
CA LEU A 4 11.65 16.41 -6.58
C LEU A 4 10.58 15.70 -7.41
N LEU A 5 9.86 16.45 -8.25
CA LEU A 5 8.88 15.87 -9.16
C LEU A 5 9.53 14.95 -10.19
N GLN A 6 10.69 15.36 -10.71
CA GLN A 6 11.43 14.57 -11.68
C GLN A 6 11.97 13.29 -11.07
N GLU A 7 12.51 13.34 -9.85
CA GLU A 7 12.99 12.17 -9.13
C GLU A 7 11.86 11.17 -8.87
N LYS A 8 10.67 11.64 -8.49
CA LYS A 8 9.52 10.77 -8.30
C LYS A 8 9.10 10.10 -9.60
N ARG A 9 9.04 10.83 -10.69
CA ARG A 9 8.71 10.29 -12.02
C ARG A 9 9.72 9.26 -12.48
N ASP A 10 11.01 9.53 -12.25
CA ASP A 10 12.07 8.61 -12.62
C ASP A 10 11.97 7.30 -11.82
N ALA A 11 11.66 7.40 -10.52
CA ALA A 11 11.47 6.22 -9.67
C ALA A 11 10.27 5.39 -10.13
N GLU A 12 9.14 6.01 -10.44
CA GLU A 12 7.97 5.32 -10.95
C GLU A 12 8.26 4.62 -12.28
N GLN A 13 8.92 5.32 -13.20
CA GLN A 13 9.26 4.77 -14.51
C GLN A 13 10.22 3.61 -14.37
N PHE A 14 11.21 3.72 -13.50
CA PHE A 14 12.17 2.65 -13.25
C PHE A 14 11.47 1.41 -12.70
N LEU A 15 10.57 1.57 -11.72
CA LEU A 15 9.81 0.45 -11.17
C LEU A 15 8.97 -0.25 -12.24
N ARG A 16 8.34 0.50 -13.14
CA ARG A 16 7.55 -0.06 -14.23
C ARG A 16 8.39 -0.83 -15.23
N LEU A 17 9.65 -0.41 -15.45
CA LEU A 17 10.55 -1.08 -16.37
C LEU A 17 11.08 -2.41 -15.82
N ILE A 18 11.45 -2.44 -14.52
CA ILE A 18 12.05 -3.61 -13.91
C ILE A 18 11.01 -4.58 -13.32
N ALA A 19 9.82 -4.07 -12.98
CA ALA A 19 8.76 -4.86 -12.38
C ALA A 19 7.39 -4.35 -12.85
N PRO A 20 7.03 -4.59 -14.12
CA PRO A 20 5.80 -4.04 -14.70
C PRO A 20 4.54 -4.55 -14.02
N LYS A 21 4.61 -5.64 -13.26
CA LYS A 21 3.48 -6.20 -12.50
C LYS A 21 3.21 -5.48 -11.18
N TYR A 22 4.05 -4.53 -10.77
CA TYR A 22 3.77 -3.75 -9.58
C TYR A 22 2.56 -2.85 -9.82
N MET A 23 1.59 -2.94 -8.92
CA MET A 23 0.37 -2.15 -8.98
C MET A 23 0.42 -0.92 -8.09
N GLY A 24 1.09 -1.02 -6.94
CA GLY A 24 1.20 0.07 -6.01
C GLY A 24 2.34 -0.13 -5.03
N VAL A 25 2.99 0.96 -4.67
CA VAL A 25 4.02 0.99 -3.63
C VAL A 25 3.79 2.24 -2.79
N TYR A 26 3.61 2.04 -1.48
CA TYR A 26 3.28 3.13 -0.56
C TYR A 26 4.17 3.06 0.68
N ILE A 27 4.48 4.22 1.24
CA ILE A 27 5.13 4.32 2.54
C ILE A 27 4.10 4.89 3.51
N LEU A 28 3.75 4.11 4.52
CA LEU A 28 2.71 4.43 5.49
C LEU A 28 3.33 4.82 6.83
N ASN A 29 2.82 5.91 7.41
CA ASN A 29 3.07 6.26 8.80
C ASN A 29 1.86 5.83 9.63
N ARG A 30 2.01 4.77 10.44
CA ARG A 30 0.89 4.21 11.21
C ARG A 30 0.38 5.12 12.31
N SER A 31 1.23 6.00 12.83
CA SER A 31 0.82 6.89 13.92
C SER A 31 -0.10 8.01 13.45
N THR A 32 0.00 8.40 12.20
CA THR A 32 -0.80 9.47 11.62
C THR A 32 -1.81 8.98 10.60
N ASP A 33 -1.73 7.71 10.20
CA ASP A 33 -2.51 7.14 9.09
C ASP A 33 -2.29 7.88 7.76
N ARG A 34 -1.17 8.59 7.64
CA ARG A 34 -0.79 9.28 6.41
C ARG A 34 0.17 8.42 5.61
N PHE A 35 0.16 8.62 4.31
CA PHE A 35 1.01 7.84 3.42
C PHE A 35 1.59 8.70 2.31
N ARG A 36 2.68 8.19 1.74
CA ARG A 36 3.32 8.74 0.55
C ARG A 36 3.30 7.67 -0.53
N ASP A 37 2.78 8.01 -1.71
CA ASP A 37 2.80 7.08 -2.83
C ASP A 37 4.14 7.17 -3.57
N VAL A 38 4.76 6.02 -3.76
CA VAL A 38 5.92 5.86 -4.64
C VAL A 38 5.43 5.47 -6.03
N LEU A 39 4.44 4.59 -6.09
CA LEU A 39 3.76 4.19 -7.31
C LEU A 39 2.29 3.96 -6.94
N ALA A 40 1.36 4.68 -7.58
CA ALA A 40 -0.05 4.53 -7.27
C ALA A 40 -0.90 4.53 -8.54
N PRO A 41 -1.89 3.61 -8.63
CA PRO A 41 -2.91 3.70 -9.66
C PRO A 41 -3.73 4.98 -9.50
N GLU A 42 -4.17 5.54 -10.61
CA GLU A 42 -4.96 6.77 -10.61
C GLU A 42 -6.23 6.62 -9.77
N ALA A 43 -6.89 5.47 -9.85
CA ALA A 43 -8.09 5.19 -9.08
C ALA A 43 -7.84 5.30 -7.57
N PHE A 44 -6.70 4.81 -7.08
CA PHE A 44 -6.38 4.91 -5.66
C PHE A 44 -6.06 6.34 -5.24
N ARG A 45 -5.42 7.12 -6.11
CA ARG A 45 -5.17 8.55 -5.85
C ARG A 45 -6.47 9.31 -5.65
N ALA A 46 -7.51 8.96 -6.40
CA ALA A 46 -8.83 9.53 -6.22
C ALA A 46 -9.42 9.22 -4.84
N TYR A 47 -9.27 7.99 -4.37
CA TYR A 47 -9.71 7.62 -3.01
C TYR A 47 -8.93 8.34 -1.93
N ALA A 48 -7.63 8.48 -2.11
CA ALA A 48 -6.78 9.21 -1.17
C ALA A 48 -7.22 10.66 -1.04
N LYS A 49 -7.61 11.29 -2.15
CA LYS A 49 -8.11 12.66 -2.15
C LYS A 49 -9.43 12.79 -1.39
N VAL A 50 -10.38 11.89 -1.64
CA VAL A 50 -11.67 11.89 -0.95
C VAL A 50 -11.49 11.62 0.54
N SER A 51 -10.54 10.78 0.91
CA SER A 51 -10.26 10.40 2.30
C SER A 51 -9.35 11.39 3.03
N GLU A 52 -9.03 12.52 2.40
CA GLU A 52 -8.18 13.57 2.98
C GLU A 52 -6.79 13.05 3.40
N GLY A 53 -6.27 12.09 2.65
CA GLY A 53 -4.95 11.51 2.90
C GLY A 53 -4.91 10.40 3.94
N SER A 54 -6.06 9.96 4.46
CA SER A 54 -6.14 8.81 5.36
C SER A 54 -5.98 7.51 4.57
N TYR A 55 -4.92 6.75 4.87
CA TYR A 55 -4.68 5.49 4.18
C TYR A 55 -5.73 4.43 4.50
N SER A 56 -6.13 4.32 5.77
CA SER A 56 -7.14 3.35 6.17
C SER A 56 -8.49 3.62 5.51
N ASP A 57 -8.90 4.88 5.42
CA ASP A 57 -10.15 5.25 4.76
C ASP A 57 -10.08 4.99 3.25
N ALA A 58 -8.97 5.33 2.62
CA ALA A 58 -8.77 5.06 1.20
C ALA A 58 -8.80 3.56 0.91
N MET A 59 -8.20 2.76 1.76
CA MET A 59 -8.19 1.29 1.62
C MET A 59 -9.57 0.68 1.84
N ARG A 60 -10.39 1.24 2.72
CA ARG A 60 -11.77 0.77 2.90
C ARG A 60 -12.61 1.04 1.65
N LEU A 61 -12.44 2.20 1.01
CA LEU A 61 -13.10 2.49 -0.26
C LEU A 61 -12.63 1.52 -1.36
N TYR A 62 -11.34 1.28 -1.45
CA TYR A 62 -10.76 0.32 -2.38
C TYR A 62 -11.32 -1.09 -2.13
N ARG A 63 -11.36 -1.51 -0.87
CA ARG A 63 -11.91 -2.82 -0.48
C ARG A 63 -13.35 -2.97 -0.96
N ASP A 64 -14.20 -1.97 -0.70
CA ASP A 64 -15.62 -2.05 -1.02
C ASP A 64 -15.88 -2.05 -2.51
N GLU A 65 -15.06 -1.36 -3.28
CA GLU A 65 -15.25 -1.24 -4.73
C GLU A 65 -14.58 -2.36 -5.53
N TYR A 66 -13.36 -2.77 -5.15
CA TYR A 66 -12.56 -3.65 -6.00
C TYR A 66 -12.30 -5.04 -5.43
N VAL A 67 -12.35 -5.21 -4.11
CA VAL A 67 -11.98 -6.49 -3.49
C VAL A 67 -13.18 -7.41 -3.42
N SER A 68 -12.99 -8.68 -3.83
CA SER A 68 -14.03 -9.71 -3.72
C SER A 68 -14.47 -9.87 -2.26
N CYS A 69 -15.77 -10.09 -2.06
CA CYS A 69 -16.36 -10.25 -0.73
C CYS A 69 -15.67 -11.32 0.11
N ASP A 70 -15.20 -12.40 -0.54
CA ASP A 70 -14.54 -13.51 0.13
C ASP A 70 -13.17 -13.13 0.73
N TYR A 71 -12.61 -12.00 0.29
CA TYR A 71 -11.27 -11.56 0.70
C TYR A 71 -11.27 -10.24 1.47
N ARG A 72 -12.42 -9.70 1.83
CA ARG A 72 -12.49 -8.43 2.57
C ARG A 72 -11.79 -8.51 3.91
N GLU A 73 -11.86 -9.66 4.58
CA GLU A 73 -11.21 -9.86 5.87
C GLU A 73 -9.69 -9.73 5.78
N VAL A 74 -9.08 -10.08 4.64
CA VAL A 74 -7.65 -9.89 4.43
C VAL A 74 -7.28 -8.42 4.51
N ILE A 75 -8.07 -7.56 3.88
CA ILE A 75 -7.85 -6.11 3.94
C ILE A 75 -8.06 -5.59 5.36
N ASP A 76 -9.13 -6.03 6.02
CA ASP A 76 -9.41 -5.62 7.40
C ASP A 76 -8.28 -6.01 8.35
N GLN A 77 -7.67 -7.17 8.15
CA GLN A 77 -6.55 -7.62 8.96
C GLN A 77 -5.33 -6.71 8.82
N VAL A 78 -4.99 -6.30 7.60
CA VAL A 78 -3.82 -5.44 7.40
C VAL A 78 -4.09 -3.99 7.80
N LEU A 79 -5.36 -3.58 7.89
CA LEU A 79 -5.72 -2.27 8.41
C LEU A 79 -5.71 -2.23 9.94
N ASP A 80 -5.58 -3.36 10.60
CA ASP A 80 -5.21 -3.43 12.01
C ASP A 80 -3.70 -3.17 12.12
N TYR A 81 -3.33 -1.92 12.31
CA TYR A 81 -1.93 -1.51 12.31
C TYR A 81 -1.14 -2.09 13.49
N ASP A 82 -1.80 -2.41 14.59
CA ASP A 82 -1.13 -3.08 15.72
C ASP A 82 -0.70 -4.49 15.34
N TYR A 83 -1.54 -5.21 14.61
CA TYR A 83 -1.18 -6.52 14.08
C TYR A 83 0.04 -6.41 13.16
N VAL A 84 0.02 -5.48 12.22
CA VAL A 84 1.12 -5.28 11.27
C VAL A 84 2.40 -4.90 12.04
N TYR A 85 2.30 -3.97 12.97
CA TYR A 85 3.44 -3.55 13.79
C TYR A 85 4.06 -4.74 14.53
N ASN A 86 3.24 -5.58 15.15
CA ASN A 86 3.74 -6.73 15.92
C ASN A 86 4.47 -7.73 15.03
N VAL A 87 3.97 -7.99 13.82
CA VAL A 87 4.65 -8.86 12.87
C VAL A 87 6.01 -8.27 12.47
N LEU A 88 6.04 -6.99 12.13
CA LEU A 88 7.29 -6.34 11.70
C LEU A 88 8.30 -6.24 12.86
N ALA A 89 7.83 -5.99 14.07
CA ALA A 89 8.69 -5.91 15.26
C ALA A 89 9.36 -7.25 15.57
N SER A 90 8.73 -8.35 15.20
CA SER A 90 9.31 -9.69 15.38
C SER A 90 10.35 -10.05 14.31
N GLY A 91 10.63 -9.17 13.36
CA GLY A 91 11.58 -9.40 12.27
C GLY A 91 10.97 -10.05 11.04
N ASN A 92 9.66 -10.23 11.01
CA ASN A 92 8.95 -10.85 9.88
C ASN A 92 8.33 -9.78 8.97
N GLN A 93 7.85 -10.22 7.83
CA GLN A 93 7.06 -9.41 6.91
C GLN A 93 5.61 -9.89 6.95
N VAL A 94 4.67 -8.98 6.65
CA VAL A 94 3.30 -9.38 6.36
C VAL A 94 3.24 -9.73 4.87
N ASP A 95 2.69 -10.89 4.55
CA ASP A 95 2.58 -11.38 3.17
C ASP A 95 1.20 -12.02 3.03
N VAL A 96 0.30 -11.33 2.35
CA VAL A 96 -1.08 -11.78 2.17
C VAL A 96 -1.46 -11.66 0.69
N SER A 97 -2.49 -12.41 0.31
CA SER A 97 -3.02 -12.36 -1.04
C SER A 97 -4.54 -12.23 -0.99
N TYR A 98 -5.08 -11.56 -1.99
CA TYR A 98 -6.53 -11.43 -2.13
C TYR A 98 -6.91 -11.35 -3.60
N ARG A 99 -8.19 -11.59 -3.89
CA ARG A 99 -8.71 -11.44 -5.24
C ARG A 99 -9.58 -10.20 -5.35
N LYS A 100 -9.45 -9.51 -6.46
CA LYS A 100 -10.36 -8.45 -6.86
C LYS A 100 -11.65 -9.06 -7.40
N LYS A 101 -12.69 -8.25 -7.52
CA LYS A 101 -13.98 -8.68 -8.07
C LYS A 101 -13.87 -9.21 -9.50
N ASP A 102 -12.89 -8.74 -10.27
CA ASP A 102 -12.62 -9.21 -11.63
C ASP A 102 -11.81 -10.53 -11.68
N GLY A 103 -11.49 -11.11 -10.51
CA GLY A 103 -10.75 -12.35 -10.42
C GLY A 103 -9.23 -12.19 -10.34
N THR A 104 -8.70 -10.99 -10.51
CA THR A 104 -7.26 -10.74 -10.46
C THR A 104 -6.72 -11.04 -9.06
N LEU A 105 -5.68 -11.86 -8.99
CA LEU A 105 -5.00 -12.16 -7.73
C LEU A 105 -3.97 -11.07 -7.45
N ILE A 106 -4.05 -10.49 -6.26
CA ILE A 106 -3.12 -9.46 -5.80
C ILE A 106 -2.36 -10.01 -4.59
N ARG A 107 -1.07 -9.75 -4.55
CA ARG A 107 -0.22 -10.07 -3.41
C ARG A 107 0.22 -8.76 -2.76
N LEU A 108 0.06 -8.67 -1.45
CA LEU A 108 0.49 -7.52 -0.65
C LEU A 108 1.60 -7.97 0.29
N LYS A 109 2.75 -7.31 0.20
CA LYS A 109 3.85 -7.46 1.16
C LYS A 109 4.04 -6.17 1.92
N ILE A 110 4.15 -6.29 3.24
CA ILE A 110 4.42 -5.14 4.12
C ILE A 110 5.73 -5.40 4.84
N SER A 111 6.64 -4.43 4.76
CA SER A 111 7.98 -4.52 5.35
C SER A 111 8.28 -3.26 6.14
N ARG A 112 9.28 -3.32 7.00
CA ARG A 112 9.81 -2.11 7.65
C ARG A 112 10.46 -1.21 6.59
N TYR A 113 10.22 0.09 6.75
CA TYR A 113 10.89 1.07 5.90
C TYR A 113 12.31 1.36 6.38
N SER A 114 12.47 1.48 7.70
CA SER A 114 13.73 1.87 8.33
C SER A 114 13.78 1.31 9.75
N ASP A 115 14.99 0.94 10.20
CA ASP A 115 15.18 0.52 11.58
C ASP A 115 15.10 1.70 12.58
N SER A 116 15.24 2.93 12.07
CA SER A 116 15.22 4.13 12.92
C SER A 116 13.82 4.68 13.16
N ASP A 117 12.82 4.28 12.40
CA ASP A 117 11.44 4.75 12.58
C ASP A 117 10.45 3.58 12.47
N GLU A 118 10.01 3.10 13.61
CA GLU A 118 9.09 1.97 13.72
C GLU A 118 7.66 2.27 13.25
N ASN A 119 7.33 3.55 13.02
CA ASN A 119 6.02 3.94 12.54
C ASN A 119 5.90 3.85 11.01
N LEU A 120 7.04 3.76 10.31
CA LEU A 120 7.03 3.70 8.85
C LEU A 120 7.10 2.26 8.34
N SER A 121 6.25 1.96 7.38
CA SER A 121 6.21 0.66 6.70
C SER A 121 6.05 0.85 5.20
N VAL A 122 6.54 -0.12 4.44
CA VAL A 122 6.44 -0.14 2.97
C VAL A 122 5.40 -1.19 2.59
N TRP A 123 4.41 -0.77 1.81
CA TRP A 123 3.32 -1.61 1.33
C TRP A 123 3.47 -1.79 -0.17
N VAL A 124 3.68 -3.02 -0.61
CA VAL A 124 3.94 -3.34 -2.02
C VAL A 124 2.85 -4.28 -2.53
N TYR A 125 2.12 -3.81 -3.54
CA TYR A 125 1.05 -4.57 -4.19
C TYR A 125 1.55 -5.05 -5.56
N THR A 126 1.44 -6.35 -5.81
CA THR A 126 1.82 -6.97 -7.09
C THR A 126 0.70 -7.88 -7.60
N ASN A 127 0.63 -8.08 -8.91
CA ASN A 127 -0.28 -9.06 -9.49
C ASN A 127 0.45 -10.19 -10.22
#